data_511ba82601d8e901f5c11e0f1652794c
#
_entry.id   511ba82601d8e901f5c11e0f1652794c
#
_cell.length_a   1.000
_cell.length_b   1.000
_cell.length_c   1.000
_cell.angle_alpha   90.00
_cell.angle_beta   90.00
_cell.angle_gamma   90.00
#
_symmetry.space_group_name_H-M   'P 1'
#
loop_
_entity.id
_entity.type
_entity.pdbx_description
1 polymer ?
#
loop_
_entity_poly.entity_id
_entity_poly.type
_entity_poly.pdbx_seq_one_letter_code
_entity_poly.pdbx_strand_id
1 'polypeptide(L)'
;MWASIQFRRPEPTGPTQHASYAAAVHFGSLMQTQKASVATGIEGLDSILGGGFPQGRLYLLEGPPGSGKTTLSLQFLLHGLSKGERCLYITLSETADELREVANAHGWSLDGLDLFELASAEEALGDGRMQSVLHSWEVELDETVKLILGEVERIKPHRVVFDSLSELRLLSQDPLRYRRQILSLKQFFAPKSATVVLVDDMTASGEERDGQLHSLCHGVVSLERLTLDFGPARRRMHVQKLRGVNFTAGYHDMTIREGGLEVFPRLIASDHHATFNGTPISSGVGEIDSLLGGGPLRGTSTLLTGPAGSGKTNVALQYVWAACERGEHCCIFEFDERIGTLLARAESLDIDLSKHLASGLLEILQVDPAEISPGEFAWNMQRAVEERQCRLLVIDSLNGYVTAMPQEKQLMLQLHEMLSYLNQKGVATILINPQHGLVGTMSTGNLNVSYIADSVVLFRFFESQGRIRKAISVIKNRGGAHENTIRELKIDGKGISLSAPLNEFKGILTGTPEFVGNTAHLLGHTRAE
;
A
#
# COMPACT_ATOMS: atom_id res chain seq x y z
N MET A 1 40.91 -38.42 -21.06
CA MET A 1 41.50 -37.81 -22.28
C MET A 1 40.75 -36.48 -22.46
N TRP A 2 41.27 -35.44 -21.82
CA TRP A 2 40.66 -34.08 -21.83
C TRP A 2 41.61 -33.19 -22.61
N ALA A 3 41.14 -32.59 -23.69
CA ALA A 3 41.92 -31.67 -24.54
C ALA A 3 41.62 -30.23 -24.07
N SER A 4 42.70 -29.55 -23.64
CA SER A 4 42.72 -28.15 -23.22
C SER A 4 42.76 -27.26 -24.46
N ILE A 5 41.82 -26.35 -24.62
CA ILE A 5 41.88 -25.30 -25.64
C ILE A 5 42.38 -24.03 -24.96
N GLN A 6 43.59 -23.61 -25.34
CA GLN A 6 44.21 -22.34 -24.95
C GLN A 6 43.74 -21.23 -25.88
N PHE A 7 43.11 -20.18 -25.32
CA PHE A 7 42.88 -18.91 -26.01
C PHE A 7 44.11 -18.01 -25.88
N ARG A 8 44.74 -17.67 -27.01
CA ARG A 8 45.79 -16.63 -27.12
C ARG A 8 45.14 -15.24 -27.07
N ARG A 9 45.71 -14.35 -26.24
CA ARG A 9 45.44 -12.90 -26.25
C ARG A 9 46.23 -12.27 -27.43
N PRO A 10 45.66 -11.29 -28.15
CA PRO A 10 46.45 -10.41 -29.02
C PRO A 10 47.01 -9.22 -28.24
N GLU A 11 48.24 -8.82 -28.56
CA GLU A 11 48.96 -7.66 -28.04
C GLU A 11 48.41 -6.33 -28.61
N PRO A 12 48.61 -5.19 -27.91
CA PRO A 12 48.09 -3.89 -28.31
C PRO A 12 49.03 -3.15 -29.23
N THR A 13 48.57 -2.70 -30.39
CA THR A 13 49.24 -1.72 -31.26
C THR A 13 48.59 -0.34 -31.08
N GLY A 14 49.39 0.62 -30.72
CA GLY A 14 49.51 2.05 -30.85
C GLY A 14 48.29 2.99 -31.03
N PRO A 15 48.44 4.31 -30.77
CA PRO A 15 47.36 5.22 -30.48
C PRO A 15 46.72 5.84 -31.73
N THR A 16 45.40 5.79 -31.84
CA THR A 16 44.65 6.66 -32.76
C THR A 16 43.39 7.21 -32.13
N GLN A 17 43.41 8.53 -32.04
CA GLN A 17 42.30 9.52 -32.04
C GLN A 17 40.95 9.13 -31.44
N HIS A 18 40.62 9.85 -30.36
CA HIS A 18 39.28 10.00 -29.82
C HIS A 18 38.29 10.49 -30.88
N ALA A 19 37.42 9.60 -31.34
CA ALA A 19 36.15 9.96 -31.93
C ALA A 19 35.05 9.50 -30.96
N SER A 20 34.35 10.46 -30.41
CA SER A 20 33.18 10.28 -29.56
C SER A 20 32.06 9.61 -30.32
N TYR A 21 31.82 8.33 -30.08
CA TYR A 21 30.59 7.67 -30.46
C TYR A 21 29.59 7.79 -29.30
N ALA A 22 28.93 8.94 -29.22
CA ALA A 22 27.64 9.02 -28.61
C ALA A 22 26.62 8.40 -29.58
N ALA A 23 26.49 7.09 -29.54
CA ALA A 23 25.37 6.42 -30.16
C ALA A 23 24.11 6.78 -29.36
N ALA A 24 23.44 7.85 -29.77
CA ALA A 24 22.06 8.11 -29.42
C ALA A 24 21.23 6.94 -29.96
N VAL A 25 20.91 6.00 -29.07
CA VAL A 25 19.85 5.04 -29.33
C VAL A 25 18.55 5.82 -29.27
N HIS A 26 18.18 6.40 -30.41
CA HIS A 26 16.82 6.83 -30.66
C HIS A 26 15.98 5.54 -30.71
N PHE A 27 15.43 5.13 -29.57
CA PHE A 27 14.22 4.33 -29.57
C PHE A 27 13.14 5.22 -30.19
N GLY A 28 12.94 5.04 -31.49
CA GLY A 28 11.78 5.57 -32.18
C GLY A 28 10.54 5.12 -31.39
N SER A 29 9.92 6.05 -30.71
CA SER A 29 8.57 5.93 -30.19
C SER A 29 7.70 5.53 -31.38
N LEU A 30 7.48 4.23 -31.57
CA LEU A 30 6.31 3.74 -32.26
C LEU A 30 5.13 4.36 -31.51
N MET A 31 4.54 5.39 -32.08
CA MET A 31 3.22 5.89 -31.71
C MET A 31 2.26 4.70 -31.88
N GLN A 32 2.19 3.84 -30.86
CA GLN A 32 1.01 3.02 -30.65
C GLN A 32 -0.11 4.04 -30.46
N THR A 33 -1.04 4.08 -31.39
CA THR A 33 -2.32 4.77 -31.21
C THR A 33 -2.92 4.20 -29.91
N GLN A 34 -2.68 4.89 -28.81
CA GLN A 34 -3.27 4.57 -27.51
C GLN A 34 -4.78 4.62 -27.73
N LYS A 35 -5.42 3.46 -27.75
CA LYS A 35 -6.88 3.40 -27.77
C LYS A 35 -7.39 4.21 -26.59
N ALA A 36 -8.40 5.03 -26.80
CA ALA A 36 -9.04 5.81 -25.75
C ALA A 36 -9.39 4.86 -24.59
N SER A 37 -9.06 5.25 -23.38
CA SER A 37 -9.41 4.55 -22.14
C SER A 37 -10.64 5.18 -21.51
N VAL A 38 -11.42 4.38 -20.83
CA VAL A 38 -12.61 4.76 -20.07
C VAL A 38 -12.26 4.63 -18.59
N ALA A 39 -12.10 5.77 -17.93
CA ALA A 39 -11.80 5.80 -16.50
C ALA A 39 -12.92 5.15 -15.69
N THR A 40 -12.56 4.40 -14.67
CA THR A 40 -13.53 3.73 -13.79
C THR A 40 -14.14 4.67 -12.77
N GLY A 41 -13.47 5.78 -12.48
CA GLY A 41 -13.80 6.69 -11.39
C GLY A 41 -13.25 6.23 -10.04
N ILE A 42 -12.42 5.19 -10.05
CA ILE A 42 -11.69 4.68 -8.89
C ILE A 42 -10.22 4.91 -9.16
N GLU A 43 -9.64 5.93 -8.52
CA GLU A 43 -8.28 6.42 -8.81
C GLU A 43 -7.24 5.32 -8.81
N GLY A 44 -7.22 4.49 -7.75
CA GLY A 44 -6.25 3.39 -7.67
C GLY A 44 -6.46 2.34 -8.75
N LEU A 45 -7.70 2.02 -9.14
CA LEU A 45 -7.98 1.09 -10.22
C LEU A 45 -7.56 1.67 -11.57
N ASP A 46 -7.85 2.94 -11.80
CA ASP A 46 -7.43 3.64 -13.02
C ASP A 46 -5.90 3.68 -13.14
N SER A 47 -5.19 3.91 -12.04
CA SER A 47 -3.73 3.81 -11.97
C SER A 47 -3.22 2.42 -12.36
N ILE A 48 -3.82 1.35 -11.80
CA ILE A 48 -3.47 -0.05 -12.11
C ILE A 48 -3.67 -0.37 -13.59
N LEU A 49 -4.76 0.14 -14.19
CA LEU A 49 -5.14 -0.10 -15.59
C LEU A 49 -4.44 0.82 -16.60
N GLY A 50 -3.60 1.75 -16.13
CA GLY A 50 -2.95 2.75 -16.99
C GLY A 50 -3.90 3.78 -17.58
N GLY A 51 -4.91 4.20 -16.79
CA GLY A 51 -5.89 5.22 -17.13
C GLY A 51 -7.31 4.71 -17.37
N GLY A 52 -7.60 3.46 -16.96
CA GLY A 52 -8.93 2.86 -17.05
C GLY A 52 -9.06 1.75 -18.10
N PHE A 53 -10.28 1.32 -18.36
CA PHE A 53 -10.55 0.26 -19.32
C PHE A 53 -10.39 0.75 -20.78
N PRO A 54 -9.67 0.05 -21.66
CA PRO A 54 -9.72 0.30 -23.10
C PRO A 54 -11.16 0.34 -23.64
N GLN A 55 -11.52 1.40 -24.34
CA GLN A 55 -12.89 1.68 -24.82
C GLN A 55 -13.40 0.61 -25.79
N GLY A 56 -14.73 0.35 -25.76
CA GLY A 56 -15.42 -0.49 -26.72
C GLY A 56 -15.08 -1.96 -26.59
N ARG A 57 -14.87 -2.46 -25.37
CA ARG A 57 -14.49 -3.83 -25.07
C ARG A 57 -15.33 -4.44 -23.95
N LEU A 58 -15.23 -5.77 -23.83
CA LEU A 58 -15.93 -6.58 -22.86
C LEU A 58 -14.98 -6.98 -21.73
N TYR A 59 -15.33 -6.66 -20.49
CA TYR A 59 -14.57 -6.95 -19.27
C TYR A 59 -15.38 -7.87 -18.36
N LEU A 60 -14.68 -8.72 -17.63
CA LEU A 60 -15.25 -9.57 -16.59
C LEU A 60 -14.82 -9.04 -15.22
N LEU A 61 -15.78 -8.83 -14.36
CA LEU A 61 -15.61 -8.53 -12.94
C LEU A 61 -16.15 -9.72 -12.15
N GLU A 62 -15.28 -10.46 -11.51
CA GLU A 62 -15.65 -11.67 -10.79
C GLU A 62 -15.24 -11.63 -9.33
N GLY A 63 -15.91 -12.38 -8.47
CA GLY A 63 -15.57 -12.49 -7.06
C GLY A 63 -16.71 -13.06 -6.22
N PRO A 64 -16.42 -13.45 -4.95
CA PRO A 64 -17.44 -13.98 -4.07
C PRO A 64 -18.47 -12.90 -3.68
N PRO A 65 -19.65 -13.30 -3.15
CA PRO A 65 -20.62 -12.37 -2.60
C PRO A 65 -20.00 -11.45 -1.53
N GLY A 66 -20.38 -10.17 -1.56
CA GLY A 66 -19.86 -9.15 -0.62
C GLY A 66 -18.42 -8.72 -0.89
N SER A 67 -17.83 -9.07 -2.04
CA SER A 67 -16.50 -8.59 -2.45
C SER A 67 -16.49 -7.15 -2.97
N GLY A 68 -17.64 -6.57 -3.36
CA GLY A 68 -17.78 -5.18 -3.82
C GLY A 68 -18.03 -5.04 -5.32
N LYS A 69 -18.48 -6.10 -6.01
CA LYS A 69 -18.76 -6.07 -7.46
C LYS A 69 -19.81 -5.03 -7.83
N THR A 70 -20.94 -5.01 -7.15
CA THR A 70 -22.05 -4.06 -7.38
C THR A 70 -21.59 -2.62 -7.10
N THR A 71 -20.83 -2.38 -6.01
CA THR A 71 -20.27 -1.07 -5.67
C THR A 71 -19.33 -0.56 -6.77
N LEU A 72 -18.39 -1.40 -7.25
CA LEU A 72 -17.48 -1.04 -8.34
C LEU A 72 -18.25 -0.74 -9.63
N SER A 73 -19.26 -1.55 -9.93
CA SER A 73 -20.11 -1.42 -11.13
C SER A 73 -20.88 -0.11 -11.12
N LEU A 74 -21.48 0.27 -9.98
CA LEU A 74 -22.18 1.54 -9.83
C LEU A 74 -21.22 2.72 -9.97
N GLN A 75 -20.04 2.70 -9.31
CA GLN A 75 -19.04 3.76 -9.46
C GLN A 75 -18.60 3.95 -10.91
N PHE A 76 -18.38 2.86 -11.64
CA PHE A 76 -18.01 2.90 -13.05
C PHE A 76 -19.07 3.60 -13.90
N LEU A 77 -20.36 3.34 -13.66
CA LEU A 77 -21.45 3.97 -14.40
C LEU A 77 -21.68 5.42 -13.96
N LEU A 78 -21.67 5.69 -12.66
CA LEU A 78 -21.85 7.04 -12.11
C LEU A 78 -20.73 7.99 -12.57
N HIS A 79 -19.49 7.49 -12.66
CA HIS A 79 -18.41 8.26 -13.25
C HIS A 79 -18.68 8.59 -14.74
N GLY A 80 -19.25 7.65 -15.51
CA GLY A 80 -19.68 7.91 -16.89
C GLY A 80 -20.76 8.98 -16.96
N LEU A 81 -21.77 8.90 -16.10
CA LEU A 81 -22.83 9.93 -16.02
C LEU A 81 -22.27 11.31 -15.73
N SER A 82 -21.30 11.42 -14.80
CA SER A 82 -20.63 12.69 -14.50
C SER A 82 -19.86 13.30 -15.69
N LYS A 83 -19.53 12.47 -16.69
CA LYS A 83 -18.91 12.88 -17.97
C LYS A 83 -19.94 13.12 -19.09
N GLY A 84 -21.24 13.00 -18.80
CA GLY A 84 -22.30 13.14 -19.78
C GLY A 84 -22.49 11.94 -20.69
N GLU A 85 -21.96 10.76 -20.31
CA GLU A 85 -22.13 9.52 -21.04
C GLU A 85 -23.47 8.86 -20.69
N ARG A 86 -24.09 8.19 -21.65
CA ARG A 86 -25.27 7.34 -21.39
C ARG A 86 -24.80 6.03 -20.80
N CYS A 87 -25.35 5.67 -19.65
CA CYS A 87 -24.97 4.51 -18.87
C CYS A 87 -26.18 3.61 -18.63
N LEU A 88 -25.99 2.31 -18.75
CA LEU A 88 -27.03 1.29 -18.56
C LEU A 88 -26.56 0.24 -17.57
N TYR A 89 -27.36 0.04 -16.52
CA TYR A 89 -27.24 -1.10 -15.62
C TYR A 89 -28.33 -2.13 -15.94
N ILE A 90 -27.93 -3.34 -16.25
CA ILE A 90 -28.81 -4.48 -16.49
C ILE A 90 -28.70 -5.39 -15.28
N THR A 91 -29.79 -5.54 -14.54
CA THR A 91 -29.87 -6.46 -13.39
C THR A 91 -30.76 -7.65 -13.72
N LEU A 92 -30.28 -8.83 -13.39
CA LEU A 92 -31.03 -10.09 -13.55
C LEU A 92 -31.53 -10.66 -12.21
N SER A 93 -30.95 -10.22 -11.10
CA SER A 93 -31.22 -10.76 -9.77
C SER A 93 -31.66 -9.72 -8.74
N GLU A 94 -31.08 -8.53 -8.79
CA GLU A 94 -31.40 -7.45 -7.84
C GLU A 94 -32.49 -6.55 -8.42
N THR A 95 -33.35 -6.01 -7.56
CA THR A 95 -34.35 -5.02 -7.96
C THR A 95 -33.75 -3.63 -8.08
N ALA A 96 -34.42 -2.73 -8.80
CA ALA A 96 -33.99 -1.34 -8.93
C ALA A 96 -33.99 -0.62 -7.55
N ASP A 97 -34.89 -1.01 -6.64
CA ASP A 97 -34.95 -0.42 -5.31
C ASP A 97 -33.77 -0.87 -4.43
N GLU A 98 -33.39 -2.15 -4.48
CA GLU A 98 -32.18 -2.65 -3.80
C GLU A 98 -30.92 -1.94 -4.30
N LEU A 99 -30.79 -1.73 -5.61
CA LEU A 99 -29.67 -0.95 -6.17
C LEU A 99 -29.66 0.51 -5.68
N ARG A 100 -30.84 1.14 -5.53
CA ARG A 100 -30.95 2.48 -4.94
C ARG A 100 -30.58 2.51 -3.47
N GLU A 101 -30.93 1.48 -2.71
CA GLU A 101 -30.51 1.36 -1.31
C GLU A 101 -28.98 1.24 -1.19
N VAL A 102 -28.35 0.41 -2.02
CA VAL A 102 -26.89 0.30 -2.08
C VAL A 102 -26.24 1.65 -2.45
N ALA A 103 -26.77 2.36 -3.44
CA ALA A 103 -26.26 3.68 -3.82
C ALA A 103 -26.40 4.71 -2.69
N ASN A 104 -27.58 4.75 -2.05
CA ASN A 104 -27.83 5.65 -0.92
C ASN A 104 -26.90 5.41 0.26
N ALA A 105 -26.55 4.15 0.54
CA ALA A 105 -25.57 3.80 1.59
C ALA A 105 -24.17 4.38 1.33
N HIS A 106 -23.85 4.69 0.08
CA HIS A 106 -22.60 5.37 -0.33
C HIS A 106 -22.77 6.87 -0.58
N GLY A 107 -23.96 7.44 -0.34
CA GLY A 107 -24.26 8.84 -0.61
C GLY A 107 -24.43 9.17 -2.10
N TRP A 108 -24.75 8.19 -2.93
CA TRP A 108 -24.92 8.36 -4.37
C TRP A 108 -26.39 8.47 -4.77
N SER A 109 -26.66 9.29 -5.79
CA SER A 109 -27.93 9.26 -6.54
C SER A 109 -27.75 8.44 -7.83
N LEU A 110 -28.76 7.65 -8.17
CA LEU A 110 -28.84 6.96 -9.47
C LEU A 110 -29.63 7.75 -10.52
N ASP A 111 -29.92 9.04 -10.27
CA ASP A 111 -30.64 9.89 -11.23
C ASP A 111 -29.88 9.98 -12.56
N GLY A 112 -30.58 9.72 -13.65
CA GLY A 112 -29.99 9.71 -14.98
C GLY A 112 -29.31 8.40 -15.39
N LEU A 113 -29.24 7.40 -14.51
CA LEU A 113 -28.82 6.05 -14.85
C LEU A 113 -30.01 5.27 -15.40
N ASP A 114 -29.87 4.74 -16.63
CA ASP A 114 -30.84 3.80 -17.15
C ASP A 114 -30.69 2.44 -16.42
N LEU A 115 -31.78 1.99 -15.78
CA LEU A 115 -31.85 0.69 -15.11
C LEU A 115 -32.79 -0.23 -15.91
N PHE A 116 -32.31 -1.40 -16.24
CA PHE A 116 -33.12 -2.46 -16.84
C PHE A 116 -33.18 -3.64 -15.86
N GLU A 117 -34.37 -3.90 -15.36
CA GLU A 117 -34.68 -4.99 -14.44
C GLU A 117 -35.43 -6.07 -15.18
N LEU A 118 -34.89 -7.30 -15.23
CA LEU A 118 -35.49 -8.38 -16.00
C LEU A 118 -36.85 -8.79 -15.46
N ALA A 119 -37.00 -8.94 -14.14
CA ALA A 119 -38.25 -9.37 -13.52
C ALA A 119 -39.40 -8.42 -13.86
N SER A 120 -39.18 -7.12 -13.77
CA SER A 120 -40.22 -6.12 -14.14
C SER A 120 -40.53 -6.11 -15.63
N ALA A 121 -39.55 -6.42 -16.49
CA ALA A 121 -39.79 -6.53 -17.94
C ALA A 121 -40.59 -7.77 -18.30
N GLU A 122 -40.41 -8.89 -17.62
CA GLU A 122 -41.16 -10.12 -17.78
C GLU A 122 -42.61 -9.98 -17.30
N GLU A 123 -42.83 -9.31 -16.15
CA GLU A 123 -44.17 -9.00 -15.66
C GLU A 123 -44.97 -8.11 -16.65
N ALA A 124 -44.32 -7.11 -17.24
CA ALA A 124 -44.94 -6.23 -18.22
C ALA A 124 -45.33 -6.95 -19.52
N LEU A 125 -44.64 -8.05 -19.86
CA LEU A 125 -44.95 -8.88 -21.03
C LEU A 125 -45.93 -10.03 -20.72
N GLY A 126 -46.07 -10.39 -19.41
CA GLY A 126 -46.76 -11.58 -18.94
C GLY A 126 -48.29 -11.57 -19.02
N ASP A 127 -48.94 -10.43 -19.21
CA ASP A 127 -50.41 -10.31 -19.24
C ASP A 127 -51.10 -10.93 -20.49
N GLY A 128 -50.33 -11.55 -21.36
CA GLY A 128 -50.83 -12.19 -22.59
C GLY A 128 -50.51 -13.67 -22.82
N ARG A 129 -49.68 -14.31 -21.98
CA ARG A 129 -49.17 -15.67 -22.27
C ARG A 129 -49.23 -16.66 -21.10
N MET A 130 -50.36 -16.74 -20.41
CA MET A 130 -50.66 -17.92 -19.60
C MET A 130 -51.12 -19.06 -20.51
N GLN A 131 -50.34 -20.12 -20.58
CA GLN A 131 -50.58 -21.47 -20.98
C GLN A 131 -49.67 -22.01 -22.09
N SER A 132 -48.49 -22.42 -21.70
CA SER A 132 -47.84 -23.56 -22.30
C SER A 132 -46.92 -24.23 -21.29
N VAL A 133 -47.34 -25.33 -20.73
CA VAL A 133 -46.60 -26.18 -19.77
C VAL A 133 -45.37 -26.86 -20.43
N LEU A 134 -45.02 -26.46 -21.64
CA LEU A 134 -43.93 -27.01 -22.46
C LEU A 134 -43.01 -25.90 -23.05
N HIS A 135 -42.92 -24.71 -22.43
CA HIS A 135 -41.84 -23.80 -22.80
C HIS A 135 -40.54 -24.32 -22.20
N SER A 136 -39.73 -24.86 -23.10
CA SER A 136 -38.40 -25.27 -22.72
C SER A 136 -37.64 -24.02 -22.29
N TRP A 137 -36.93 -24.08 -21.15
CA TRP A 137 -35.95 -23.12 -20.66
C TRP A 137 -34.99 -22.57 -21.77
N GLU A 138 -34.96 -23.21 -22.93
CA GLU A 138 -34.26 -22.77 -24.15
C GLU A 138 -34.87 -21.52 -24.77
N VAL A 139 -36.17 -21.39 -24.72
CA VAL A 139 -36.90 -20.22 -25.26
C VAL A 139 -36.76 -19.04 -24.33
N GLU A 140 -36.76 -19.27 -23.00
CA GLU A 140 -36.59 -18.24 -21.99
C GLU A 140 -35.23 -17.53 -22.09
N LEU A 141 -34.13 -18.28 -22.24
CA LEU A 141 -32.78 -17.70 -22.36
C LEU A 141 -32.64 -16.84 -23.64
N ASP A 142 -33.16 -17.32 -24.78
CA ASP A 142 -33.06 -16.58 -26.03
C ASP A 142 -33.99 -15.34 -26.05
N GLU A 143 -35.15 -15.41 -25.39
CA GLU A 143 -36.05 -14.25 -25.21
C GLU A 143 -35.43 -13.22 -24.26
N THR A 144 -34.89 -13.63 -23.12
CA THR A 144 -34.19 -12.77 -22.17
C THR A 144 -33.05 -12.02 -22.85
N VAL A 145 -32.20 -12.70 -23.58
CA VAL A 145 -31.09 -12.05 -24.31
C VAL A 145 -31.63 -11.08 -25.37
N LYS A 146 -32.69 -11.40 -26.09
CA LYS A 146 -33.30 -10.47 -27.07
C LYS A 146 -33.87 -9.21 -26.43
N LEU A 147 -34.53 -9.33 -25.27
CA LEU A 147 -35.02 -8.16 -24.51
C LEU A 147 -33.89 -7.24 -24.12
N ILE A 148 -32.82 -7.78 -23.54
CA ILE A 148 -31.63 -7.04 -23.15
C ILE A 148 -31.02 -6.33 -24.35
N LEU A 149 -30.83 -7.03 -25.47
CA LEU A 149 -30.25 -6.45 -26.68
C LEU A 149 -31.12 -5.34 -27.27
N GLY A 150 -32.44 -5.49 -27.21
CA GLY A 150 -33.42 -4.47 -27.62
C GLY A 150 -33.27 -3.19 -26.79
N GLU A 151 -33.12 -3.32 -25.49
CA GLU A 151 -32.92 -2.18 -24.58
C GLU A 151 -31.60 -1.46 -24.83
N VAL A 152 -30.52 -2.20 -25.04
CA VAL A 152 -29.21 -1.62 -25.44
C VAL A 152 -29.32 -0.85 -26.76
N GLU A 153 -30.11 -1.35 -27.73
CA GLU A 153 -30.35 -0.65 -29.01
C GLU A 153 -31.18 0.61 -28.85
N ARG A 154 -32.13 0.63 -27.94
CA ARG A 154 -32.95 1.79 -27.61
C ARG A 154 -32.14 2.91 -26.98
N ILE A 155 -31.33 2.60 -25.94
CA ILE A 155 -30.58 3.55 -25.13
C ILE A 155 -29.29 3.98 -25.85
N LYS A 156 -28.64 3.05 -26.56
CA LYS A 156 -27.30 3.24 -27.17
C LYS A 156 -26.28 3.74 -26.14
N PRO A 157 -26.04 2.98 -25.05
CA PRO A 157 -25.18 3.40 -23.95
C PRO A 157 -23.71 3.39 -24.34
N HIS A 158 -22.92 4.25 -23.68
CA HIS A 158 -21.46 4.24 -23.76
C HIS A 158 -20.85 3.24 -22.76
N ARG A 159 -21.50 3.08 -21.58
CA ARG A 159 -21.12 2.12 -20.54
C ARG A 159 -22.29 1.22 -20.22
N VAL A 160 -21.99 -0.06 -20.07
CA VAL A 160 -22.97 -1.09 -19.70
C VAL A 160 -22.40 -1.94 -18.58
N VAL A 161 -23.21 -2.17 -17.57
CA VAL A 161 -22.98 -3.21 -16.57
C VAL A 161 -24.04 -4.28 -16.75
N PHE A 162 -23.63 -5.53 -16.67
CA PHE A 162 -24.49 -6.70 -16.76
C PHE A 162 -24.32 -7.55 -15.49
N ASP A 163 -25.29 -7.51 -14.59
CA ASP A 163 -25.24 -8.12 -13.25
C ASP A 163 -26.45 -9.07 -13.04
N SER A 164 -26.29 -10.39 -12.93
CA SER A 164 -25.05 -11.09 -13.05
C SER A 164 -25.12 -12.21 -14.11
N LEU A 165 -23.95 -12.63 -14.58
CA LEU A 165 -23.85 -13.79 -15.50
C LEU A 165 -24.27 -15.11 -14.84
N SER A 166 -24.28 -15.16 -13.51
CA SER A 166 -24.71 -16.34 -12.74
C SER A 166 -26.11 -16.76 -13.10
N GLU A 167 -27.04 -15.80 -13.27
CA GLU A 167 -28.43 -16.09 -13.66
C GLU A 167 -28.50 -16.65 -15.08
N LEU A 168 -27.78 -16.07 -16.04
CA LEU A 168 -27.71 -16.63 -17.40
C LEU A 168 -27.10 -18.04 -17.40
N ARG A 169 -26.18 -18.33 -16.49
CA ARG A 169 -25.59 -19.65 -16.35
C ARG A 169 -26.60 -20.65 -15.83
N LEU A 170 -27.43 -20.28 -14.85
CA LEU A 170 -28.49 -21.10 -14.31
C LEU A 170 -29.55 -21.41 -15.39
N LEU A 171 -29.95 -20.40 -16.16
CA LEU A 171 -30.92 -20.57 -17.27
C LEU A 171 -30.37 -21.43 -18.40
N SER A 172 -29.07 -21.44 -18.65
CA SER A 172 -28.48 -22.18 -19.77
C SER A 172 -28.39 -23.69 -19.56
N GLN A 173 -28.31 -24.18 -18.31
CA GLN A 173 -28.13 -25.58 -17.88
C GLN A 173 -27.01 -26.37 -18.61
N ASP A 174 -26.49 -25.85 -19.73
CA ASP A 174 -25.42 -26.42 -20.55
C ASP A 174 -24.26 -25.42 -20.75
N PRO A 175 -23.03 -25.80 -20.41
CA PRO A 175 -21.85 -24.94 -20.55
C PRO A 175 -21.57 -24.46 -21.98
N LEU A 176 -21.90 -25.29 -23.00
CA LEU A 176 -21.67 -24.89 -24.39
C LEU A 176 -22.68 -23.83 -24.86
N ARG A 177 -23.92 -23.93 -24.38
CA ARG A 177 -24.97 -22.93 -24.66
C ARG A 177 -24.64 -21.61 -23.96
N TYR A 178 -24.29 -21.66 -22.69
CA TYR A 178 -23.83 -20.49 -21.95
C TYR A 178 -22.70 -19.78 -22.69
N ARG A 179 -21.66 -20.53 -23.09
CA ARG A 179 -20.54 -19.97 -23.86
C ARG A 179 -21.00 -19.33 -25.18
N ARG A 180 -21.98 -19.96 -25.87
CA ARG A 180 -22.53 -19.42 -27.13
C ARG A 180 -23.24 -18.10 -26.89
N GLN A 181 -24.03 -17.97 -25.82
CA GLN A 181 -24.69 -16.71 -25.45
C GLN A 181 -23.70 -15.61 -25.15
N ILE A 182 -22.67 -15.88 -24.36
CA ILE A 182 -21.61 -14.88 -24.07
C ILE A 182 -20.87 -14.48 -25.36
N LEU A 183 -20.64 -15.41 -26.27
CA LEU A 183 -20.05 -15.09 -27.58
C LEU A 183 -20.99 -14.21 -28.42
N SER A 184 -22.29 -14.47 -28.38
CA SER A 184 -23.34 -13.66 -29.05
C SER A 184 -23.36 -12.24 -28.49
N LEU A 185 -23.32 -12.06 -27.16
CA LEU A 185 -23.17 -10.75 -26.50
C LEU A 185 -21.92 -10.03 -26.98
N LYS A 186 -20.77 -10.73 -26.99
CA LYS A 186 -19.52 -10.17 -27.47
C LYS A 186 -19.61 -9.68 -28.92
N GLN A 187 -20.20 -10.47 -29.81
CA GLN A 187 -20.37 -10.11 -31.22
C GLN A 187 -21.33 -8.92 -31.38
N PHE A 188 -22.38 -8.87 -30.59
CA PHE A 188 -23.32 -7.75 -30.57
C PHE A 188 -22.69 -6.43 -30.15
N PHE A 189 -21.85 -6.44 -29.09
CA PHE A 189 -21.17 -5.24 -28.59
C PHE A 189 -19.95 -4.84 -29.43
N ALA A 190 -19.34 -5.75 -30.19
CA ALA A 190 -18.14 -5.48 -30.97
C ALA A 190 -18.22 -4.26 -31.91
N PRO A 191 -19.32 -4.03 -32.68
CA PRO A 191 -19.49 -2.86 -33.52
C PRO A 191 -19.97 -1.61 -32.76
N LYS A 192 -20.42 -1.76 -31.52
CA LYS A 192 -20.98 -0.69 -30.71
C LYS A 192 -19.89 -0.17 -29.77
N SER A 193 -19.41 1.01 -29.88
CA SER A 193 -18.32 1.58 -29.06
C SER A 193 -18.57 1.55 -27.52
N ALA A 194 -19.50 0.75 -27.06
CA ALA A 194 -19.86 0.58 -25.65
C ALA A 194 -18.80 -0.23 -24.90
N THR A 195 -18.40 0.24 -23.71
CA THR A 195 -17.55 -0.49 -22.78
C THR A 195 -18.44 -1.26 -21.81
N VAL A 196 -18.29 -2.58 -21.77
CA VAL A 196 -19.18 -3.48 -21.06
C VAL A 196 -18.45 -4.19 -19.94
N VAL A 197 -18.99 -4.13 -18.74
CA VAL A 197 -18.55 -4.89 -17.56
C VAL A 197 -19.59 -5.99 -17.30
N LEU A 198 -19.16 -7.23 -17.42
CA LEU A 198 -19.93 -8.40 -17.05
C LEU A 198 -19.57 -8.78 -15.62
N VAL A 199 -20.56 -8.90 -14.75
CA VAL A 199 -20.38 -9.30 -13.36
C VAL A 199 -20.68 -10.79 -13.22
N ASP A 200 -19.81 -11.52 -12.51
CA ASP A 200 -20.01 -12.95 -12.23
C ASP A 200 -19.70 -13.28 -10.77
N ASP A 201 -20.55 -14.11 -10.18
CA ASP A 201 -20.35 -14.64 -8.85
C ASP A 201 -19.50 -15.91 -8.93
N MET A 202 -18.32 -15.88 -8.29
CA MET A 202 -17.50 -17.08 -8.12
C MET A 202 -18.17 -17.98 -7.08
N THR A 203 -18.99 -18.93 -7.54
CA THR A 203 -19.46 -20.02 -6.70
C THR A 203 -18.39 -21.10 -6.62
N ALA A 204 -18.16 -21.64 -5.44
CA ALA A 204 -17.03 -22.51 -5.05
C ALA A 204 -16.83 -23.84 -5.83
N SER A 205 -17.41 -24.01 -6.99
CA SER A 205 -17.39 -25.26 -7.74
C SER A 205 -17.02 -25.05 -9.23
N GLY A 206 -15.73 -25.01 -9.54
CA GLY A 206 -15.27 -25.33 -10.88
C GLY A 206 -14.19 -24.50 -11.53
N GLU A 207 -12.92 -24.68 -11.16
CA GLU A 207 -11.76 -24.10 -11.86
C GLU A 207 -11.73 -24.33 -13.37
N GLU A 208 -12.29 -25.45 -13.88
CA GLU A 208 -12.35 -25.73 -15.32
C GLU A 208 -13.37 -24.88 -16.09
N ARG A 209 -14.41 -24.34 -15.42
CA ARG A 209 -15.50 -23.59 -16.06
C ARG A 209 -15.15 -22.12 -16.26
N ASP A 210 -14.35 -21.56 -15.36
CA ASP A 210 -13.98 -20.14 -15.37
C ASP A 210 -13.04 -19.81 -16.55
N GLY A 211 -12.15 -20.72 -16.95
CA GLY A 211 -11.26 -20.54 -18.10
C GLY A 211 -11.95 -20.25 -19.43
N GLN A 212 -13.23 -20.62 -19.57
CA GLN A 212 -13.97 -20.37 -20.81
C GLN A 212 -14.40 -18.91 -20.95
N LEU A 213 -14.91 -18.28 -19.87
CA LEU A 213 -15.25 -16.85 -19.86
C LEU A 213 -14.02 -15.98 -19.97
N HIS A 214 -12.96 -16.31 -19.25
CA HIS A 214 -11.68 -15.61 -19.31
C HIS A 214 -11.13 -15.53 -20.74
N SER A 215 -11.34 -16.58 -21.57
CA SER A 215 -10.90 -16.59 -22.96
C SER A 215 -11.67 -15.61 -23.85
N LEU A 216 -12.93 -15.33 -23.54
CA LEU A 216 -13.82 -14.47 -24.32
C LEU A 216 -13.66 -12.98 -23.99
N CYS A 217 -13.41 -12.64 -22.74
CA CYS A 217 -13.28 -11.25 -22.29
C CYS A 217 -11.93 -10.64 -22.68
N HIS A 218 -11.90 -9.32 -22.84
CA HIS A 218 -10.68 -8.56 -23.15
C HIS A 218 -9.85 -8.26 -21.90
N GLY A 219 -10.50 -8.17 -20.75
CA GLY A 219 -9.87 -8.07 -19.44
C GLY A 219 -10.69 -8.83 -18.40
N VAL A 220 -10.01 -9.25 -17.33
CA VAL A 220 -10.59 -9.95 -16.18
C VAL A 220 -10.03 -9.31 -14.93
N VAL A 221 -10.93 -8.85 -14.08
CA VAL A 221 -10.65 -8.27 -12.76
C VAL A 221 -11.31 -9.16 -11.72
N SER A 222 -10.52 -9.71 -10.82
CA SER A 222 -11.00 -10.62 -9.77
C SER A 222 -10.92 -9.93 -8.43
N LEU A 223 -12.00 -9.99 -7.68
CA LEU A 223 -12.13 -9.47 -6.32
C LEU A 223 -12.10 -10.64 -5.34
N GLU A 224 -11.40 -10.45 -4.23
CA GLU A 224 -11.34 -11.43 -3.15
C GLU A 224 -11.77 -10.80 -1.83
N ARG A 225 -12.39 -11.61 -0.97
CA ARG A 225 -12.75 -11.26 0.40
C ARG A 225 -12.15 -12.27 1.35
N LEU A 226 -11.29 -11.80 2.25
CA LEU A 226 -10.62 -12.60 3.27
C LEU A 226 -11.25 -12.29 4.61
N THR A 227 -11.83 -13.30 5.25
CA THR A 227 -12.32 -13.19 6.63
C THR A 227 -11.16 -13.44 7.57
N LEU A 228 -10.86 -12.47 8.43
CA LEU A 228 -9.83 -12.58 9.45
C LEU A 228 -10.43 -13.10 10.76
N ASP A 229 -9.59 -13.64 11.63
CA ASP A 229 -9.99 -14.05 12.98
C ASP A 229 -10.32 -12.84 13.87
N PHE A 230 -9.77 -11.67 13.55
CA PHE A 230 -9.98 -10.41 14.25
C PHE A 230 -9.96 -9.23 13.26
N GLY A 231 -10.83 -8.23 13.50
CA GLY A 231 -10.97 -7.06 12.64
C GLY A 231 -11.93 -7.24 11.46
N PRO A 232 -12.07 -6.24 10.60
CA PRO A 232 -12.94 -6.29 9.43
C PRO A 232 -12.41 -7.26 8.37
N ALA A 233 -13.32 -7.79 7.54
CA ALA A 233 -12.91 -8.60 6.40
C ALA A 233 -12.03 -7.78 5.45
N ARG A 234 -10.88 -8.29 5.11
CA ARG A 234 -9.99 -7.66 4.13
C ARG A 234 -10.44 -7.98 2.72
N ARG A 235 -10.33 -7.00 1.87
CA ARG A 235 -10.64 -7.14 0.44
C ARG A 235 -9.41 -6.81 -0.37
N ARG A 236 -9.22 -7.56 -1.45
CA ARG A 236 -8.17 -7.31 -2.42
C ARG A 236 -8.64 -7.63 -3.83
N MET A 237 -7.99 -7.06 -4.80
CA MET A 237 -8.25 -7.33 -6.20
C MET A 237 -6.97 -7.62 -6.96
N HIS A 238 -7.11 -8.29 -8.08
CA HIS A 238 -6.03 -8.40 -9.05
C HIS A 238 -6.57 -8.42 -10.47
N VAL A 239 -5.79 -7.86 -11.39
CA VAL A 239 -6.08 -7.92 -12.82
C VAL A 239 -5.42 -9.18 -13.35
N GLN A 240 -6.22 -10.19 -13.69
CA GLN A 240 -5.68 -11.44 -14.25
C GLN A 240 -5.22 -11.25 -15.70
N LYS A 241 -5.89 -10.34 -16.42
CA LYS A 241 -5.67 -10.14 -17.84
C LYS A 241 -6.22 -8.80 -18.29
N LEU A 242 -5.46 -8.13 -19.17
CA LEU A 242 -5.91 -6.95 -19.90
C LEU A 242 -5.23 -6.93 -21.27
N ARG A 243 -6.00 -7.17 -22.35
CA ARG A 243 -5.44 -7.31 -23.70
C ARG A 243 -5.06 -5.96 -24.29
N GLY A 244 -3.80 -5.83 -24.71
CA GLY A 244 -3.32 -4.71 -25.51
C GLY A 244 -3.00 -3.44 -24.72
N VAL A 245 -2.86 -3.57 -23.38
CA VAL A 245 -2.41 -2.51 -22.46
C VAL A 245 -1.59 -3.16 -21.36
N ASN A 246 -0.54 -2.48 -20.93
CA ASN A 246 0.19 -2.86 -19.72
C ASN A 246 -0.64 -2.45 -18.49
N PHE A 247 -0.57 -3.25 -17.45
CA PHE A 247 -1.22 -2.99 -16.18
C PHE A 247 -0.31 -3.41 -15.02
N THR A 248 -0.56 -2.88 -13.85
CA THR A 248 0.19 -3.24 -12.65
C THR A 248 -0.27 -4.60 -12.15
N ALA A 249 0.61 -5.60 -12.27
CA ALA A 249 0.31 -6.99 -11.89
C ALA A 249 0.41 -7.19 -10.37
N GLY A 250 -0.23 -8.25 -9.89
CA GLY A 250 -0.25 -8.66 -8.48
C GLY A 250 -1.54 -8.31 -7.78
N TYR A 251 -1.56 -8.53 -6.46
CA TYR A 251 -2.71 -8.19 -5.63
C TYR A 251 -2.61 -6.74 -5.18
N HIS A 252 -3.76 -6.06 -5.14
CA HIS A 252 -3.94 -4.70 -4.67
C HIS A 252 -5.00 -4.73 -3.58
N ASP A 253 -4.72 -4.11 -2.45
CA ASP A 253 -5.69 -4.01 -1.37
C ASP A 253 -6.80 -3.04 -1.76
N MET A 254 -7.98 -3.24 -1.20
CA MET A 254 -9.12 -2.35 -1.41
C MET A 254 -10.03 -2.31 -0.19
N THR A 255 -10.75 -1.22 -0.04
CA THR A 255 -11.75 -1.04 1.00
C THR A 255 -13.05 -0.49 0.43
N ILE A 256 -14.14 -0.67 1.17
CA ILE A 256 -15.44 -0.08 0.85
C ILE A 256 -15.83 0.79 2.03
N ARG A 257 -16.05 2.09 1.78
CA ARG A 257 -16.41 3.10 2.77
C ARG A 257 -17.61 3.92 2.28
N GLU A 258 -18.04 4.86 3.10
CA GLU A 258 -18.89 5.94 2.62
C GLU A 258 -18.16 6.65 1.46
N GLY A 259 -18.86 6.86 0.33
CA GLY A 259 -18.23 7.33 -0.90
C GLY A 259 -17.79 6.23 -1.88
N GLY A 260 -17.82 4.94 -1.46
CA GLY A 260 -17.65 3.81 -2.34
C GLY A 260 -16.40 2.95 -2.10
N LEU A 261 -15.92 2.36 -3.18
CA LEU A 261 -14.78 1.46 -3.19
C LEU A 261 -13.51 2.25 -3.50
N GLU A 262 -12.50 2.08 -2.65
CA GLU A 262 -11.16 2.61 -2.82
C GLU A 262 -10.18 1.46 -3.07
N VAL A 263 -9.28 1.64 -4.03
CA VAL A 263 -8.25 0.65 -4.38
C VAL A 263 -6.88 1.23 -4.10
N PHE A 264 -6.04 0.46 -3.45
CA PHE A 264 -4.67 0.82 -3.11
C PHE A 264 -3.69 0.03 -3.99
N PRO A 265 -3.14 0.66 -5.04
CA PRO A 265 -2.18 0.01 -5.93
C PRO A 265 -0.97 -0.52 -5.16
N ARG A 266 -0.55 -1.73 -5.49
CA ARG A 266 0.69 -2.28 -4.91
C ARG A 266 1.87 -1.38 -5.24
N LEU A 267 2.59 -0.97 -4.22
CA LEU A 267 3.79 -0.17 -4.37
C LEU A 267 4.89 -0.97 -5.10
N ILE A 268 5.49 -0.35 -6.11
CA ILE A 268 6.63 -0.90 -6.86
C ILE A 268 7.74 0.14 -6.78
N ALA A 269 8.73 -0.10 -5.93
CA ALA A 269 9.79 0.86 -5.68
C ALA A 269 10.59 1.21 -6.94
N SER A 270 10.83 0.24 -7.82
CA SER A 270 11.61 0.44 -9.07
C SER A 270 11.01 1.48 -10.02
N ASP A 271 9.72 1.81 -9.89
CA ASP A 271 9.05 2.75 -10.78
C ASP A 271 9.24 4.22 -10.35
N HIS A 272 9.89 4.43 -9.19
CA HIS A 272 9.99 5.73 -8.53
C HIS A 272 11.44 6.17 -8.31
N HIS A 273 12.15 6.57 -9.36
CA HIS A 273 13.50 7.08 -9.24
C HIS A 273 13.54 8.60 -9.07
N ALA A 274 14.25 9.08 -8.05
CA ALA A 274 14.56 10.48 -7.87
C ALA A 274 16.05 10.67 -7.59
N THR A 275 16.62 11.74 -8.11
CA THR A 275 17.98 12.17 -7.75
C THR A 275 17.91 13.07 -6.53
N PHE A 276 18.67 12.74 -5.49
CA PHE A 276 18.77 13.54 -4.28
C PHE A 276 20.21 13.55 -3.76
N ASN A 277 20.56 14.56 -2.97
CA ASN A 277 21.84 14.62 -2.27
C ASN A 277 21.69 13.95 -0.92
N GLY A 278 22.51 12.93 -0.64
CA GLY A 278 22.53 12.21 0.64
C GLY A 278 23.14 13.09 1.76
N THR A 279 22.48 14.21 2.09
CA THR A 279 22.90 15.09 3.16
C THR A 279 22.37 14.61 4.51
N PRO A 280 23.14 14.74 5.60
CA PRO A 280 22.67 14.38 6.92
C PRO A 280 21.57 15.34 7.41
N ILE A 281 20.68 14.81 8.24
CA ILE A 281 19.62 15.56 8.90
C ILE A 281 20.01 15.77 10.36
N SER A 282 20.14 17.03 10.77
CA SER A 282 20.47 17.37 12.15
C SER A 282 19.25 17.27 13.06
N SER A 283 19.46 16.74 14.26
CA SER A 283 18.49 16.75 15.37
C SER A 283 18.43 18.10 16.11
N GLY A 284 19.37 19.00 15.84
CA GLY A 284 19.61 20.20 16.64
C GLY A 284 20.44 19.95 17.92
N VAL A 285 20.78 18.69 18.21
CA VAL A 285 21.63 18.29 19.35
C VAL A 285 22.90 17.67 18.80
N GLY A 286 24.00 18.43 18.88
CA GLY A 286 25.27 18.07 18.24
C GLY A 286 25.83 16.71 18.66
N GLU A 287 25.64 16.33 19.92
CA GLU A 287 26.10 15.04 20.45
C GLU A 287 25.31 13.86 19.87
N ILE A 288 24.01 14.03 19.60
CA ILE A 288 23.20 13.00 18.93
C ILE A 288 23.61 12.88 17.47
N ASP A 289 23.80 14.01 16.82
CA ASP A 289 24.17 14.02 15.39
C ASP A 289 25.56 13.40 15.19
N SER A 290 26.51 13.65 16.10
CA SER A 290 27.86 13.10 16.03
C SER A 290 27.90 11.56 16.08
N LEU A 291 26.94 10.91 16.79
CA LEU A 291 26.84 9.46 16.83
C LEU A 291 26.69 8.86 15.43
N LEU A 292 25.96 9.52 14.54
CA LEU A 292 25.68 9.09 13.16
C LEU A 292 26.53 9.85 12.12
N GLY A 293 27.62 10.54 12.55
CA GLY A 293 28.48 11.27 11.63
C GLY A 293 27.83 12.51 11.01
N GLY A 294 26.93 13.14 11.77
CA GLY A 294 26.17 14.34 11.37
C GLY A 294 24.66 14.14 11.33
N GLY A 295 24.19 12.94 11.62
CA GLY A 295 22.78 12.56 11.64
C GLY A 295 22.39 11.54 10.58
N PRO A 296 21.13 11.09 10.56
CA PRO A 296 20.59 10.22 9.52
C PRO A 296 20.72 10.87 8.14
N LEU A 297 21.09 10.10 7.13
CA LEU A 297 21.17 10.62 5.76
C LEU A 297 19.79 10.65 5.10
N ARG A 298 19.56 11.64 4.23
CA ARG A 298 18.39 11.62 3.33
C ARG A 298 18.44 10.41 2.42
N GLY A 299 17.27 9.80 2.21
CA GLY A 299 17.17 8.58 1.42
C GLY A 299 17.74 7.35 2.11
N THR A 300 17.81 7.35 3.44
CA THR A 300 18.18 6.17 4.23
C THR A 300 17.20 5.90 5.36
N SER A 301 17.20 4.66 5.83
CA SER A 301 16.39 4.18 6.95
C SER A 301 17.24 3.99 8.20
N THR A 302 16.80 4.58 9.32
CA THR A 302 17.44 4.49 10.63
C THR A 302 16.54 3.77 11.61
N LEU A 303 16.99 2.63 12.14
CA LEU A 303 16.28 1.83 13.12
C LEU A 303 16.70 2.24 14.54
N LEU A 304 15.78 2.71 15.35
CA LEU A 304 15.92 2.94 16.78
C LEU A 304 15.38 1.72 17.52
N THR A 305 16.24 0.95 18.16
CA THR A 305 15.85 -0.33 18.79
C THR A 305 16.29 -0.41 20.25
N GLY A 306 15.47 -1.02 21.08
CA GLY A 306 15.73 -1.17 22.53
C GLY A 306 14.45 -1.30 23.37
N PRO A 307 14.56 -1.48 24.70
CA PRO A 307 13.42 -1.65 25.59
C PRO A 307 12.43 -0.48 25.56
N ALA A 308 11.16 -0.75 25.92
CA ALA A 308 10.17 0.32 26.13
C ALA A 308 10.67 1.33 27.17
N GLY A 309 10.38 2.62 27.00
CA GLY A 309 10.82 3.69 27.93
C GLY A 309 12.29 4.10 27.83
N SER A 310 13.09 3.49 26.93
CA SER A 310 14.53 3.83 26.79
C SER A 310 14.83 5.17 26.09
N GLY A 311 13.82 5.84 25.50
CA GLY A 311 13.95 7.17 24.90
C GLY A 311 13.97 7.19 23.38
N LYS A 312 13.62 6.08 22.70
CA LYS A 312 13.59 5.98 21.22
C LYS A 312 12.68 7.02 20.57
N THR A 313 11.42 7.07 21.01
CA THR A 313 10.42 8.04 20.52
C THR A 313 10.88 9.48 20.78
N ASN A 314 11.46 9.77 21.96
CA ASN A 314 11.95 11.10 22.27
C ASN A 314 13.04 11.58 21.31
N VAL A 315 14.00 10.69 20.97
CA VAL A 315 15.03 11.01 19.97
C VAL A 315 14.43 11.20 18.58
N ALA A 316 13.43 10.38 18.18
CA ALA A 316 12.73 10.57 16.92
C ALA A 316 12.01 11.93 16.86
N LEU A 317 11.27 12.29 17.94
CA LEU A 317 10.57 13.58 18.04
C LEU A 317 11.54 14.77 17.97
N GLN A 318 12.74 14.64 18.53
CA GLN A 318 13.79 15.66 18.43
C GLN A 318 14.21 15.91 16.97
N TYR A 319 14.38 14.84 16.16
CA TYR A 319 14.66 14.97 14.74
C TYR A 319 13.47 15.59 13.97
N VAL A 320 12.25 15.18 14.28
CA VAL A 320 11.03 15.72 13.67
C VAL A 320 10.90 17.20 13.93
N TRP A 321 11.02 17.62 15.20
CA TRP A 321 10.93 19.01 15.60
C TRP A 321 11.99 19.86 14.89
N ALA A 322 13.24 19.42 14.92
CA ALA A 322 14.32 20.15 14.27
C ALA A 322 14.16 20.24 12.74
N ALA A 323 13.57 19.21 12.10
CA ALA A 323 13.26 19.25 10.68
C ALA A 323 12.12 20.25 10.38
N CYS A 324 11.07 20.27 11.19
CA CYS A 324 9.99 21.24 11.06
C CYS A 324 10.45 22.68 11.31
N GLU A 325 11.37 22.91 12.27
CA GLU A 325 12.00 24.23 12.48
C GLU A 325 12.79 24.72 11.26
N ARG A 326 13.28 23.80 10.44
CA ARG A 326 13.93 24.13 9.15
C ARG A 326 12.93 24.31 8.01
N GLY A 327 11.62 24.21 8.27
CA GLY A 327 10.56 24.31 7.26
C GLY A 327 10.37 23.03 6.43
N GLU A 328 10.84 21.88 6.90
CA GLU A 328 10.69 20.60 6.23
C GLU A 328 9.39 19.92 6.67
N HIS A 329 8.65 19.33 5.70
CA HIS A 329 7.46 18.56 6.01
C HIS A 329 7.84 17.19 6.60
N CYS A 330 7.21 16.85 7.72
CA CYS A 330 7.40 15.60 8.46
C CYS A 330 6.08 14.86 8.63
N CYS A 331 6.16 13.52 8.68
CA CYS A 331 5.02 12.66 8.94
C CYS A 331 5.37 11.61 10.00
N ILE A 332 4.48 11.41 10.98
CA ILE A 332 4.57 10.36 11.99
C ILE A 332 3.40 9.41 11.82
N PHE A 333 3.67 8.13 11.61
CA PHE A 333 2.69 7.05 11.70
C PHE A 333 2.80 6.42 13.08
N GLU A 334 1.76 6.63 13.89
CA GLU A 334 1.72 6.22 15.29
C GLU A 334 0.78 5.03 15.47
N PHE A 335 1.29 3.90 15.96
CA PHE A 335 0.54 2.66 16.12
C PHE A 335 0.19 2.36 17.58
N ASP A 336 1.05 2.75 18.52
CA ASP A 336 0.98 2.25 19.89
C ASP A 336 0.43 3.28 20.87
N GLU A 337 0.60 4.57 20.60
CA GLU A 337 0.29 5.64 21.53
C GLU A 337 -0.75 6.62 20.96
N ARG A 338 -1.52 7.25 21.85
CA ARG A 338 -2.45 8.30 21.44
C ARG A 338 -1.71 9.59 21.12
N ILE A 339 -2.15 10.32 20.11
CA ILE A 339 -1.57 11.60 19.67
C ILE A 339 -1.46 12.59 20.85
N GLY A 340 -2.49 12.69 21.71
CA GLY A 340 -2.46 13.58 22.88
C GLY A 340 -1.34 13.25 23.88
N THR A 341 -1.04 11.96 24.08
CA THR A 341 0.07 11.51 24.95
C THR A 341 1.41 11.82 24.32
N LEU A 342 1.54 11.61 23.01
CA LEU A 342 2.75 11.94 22.25
C LEU A 342 3.07 13.44 22.33
N LEU A 343 2.05 14.30 22.16
CA LEU A 343 2.21 15.77 22.26
C LEU A 343 2.59 16.21 23.67
N ALA A 344 1.93 15.69 24.71
CA ALA A 344 2.25 15.99 26.09
C ALA A 344 3.70 15.57 26.46
N ARG A 345 4.16 14.43 25.91
CA ARG A 345 5.55 13.99 26.04
C ARG A 345 6.52 14.96 25.37
N ALA A 346 6.22 15.39 24.14
CA ALA A 346 7.07 16.37 23.44
C ALA A 346 7.17 17.68 24.21
N GLU A 347 6.05 18.20 24.72
CA GLU A 347 6.01 19.40 25.54
C GLU A 347 6.86 19.26 26.82
N SER A 348 6.87 18.09 27.46
CA SER A 348 7.71 17.81 28.63
C SER A 348 9.23 17.88 28.35
N LEU A 349 9.62 17.90 27.09
CA LEU A 349 11.01 18.01 26.59
C LEU A 349 11.32 19.38 25.99
N ASP A 350 10.47 20.37 26.20
CA ASP A 350 10.55 21.69 25.57
C ASP A 350 10.47 21.63 24.02
N ILE A 351 9.75 20.63 23.49
CA ILE A 351 9.51 20.41 22.07
C ILE A 351 8.05 20.77 21.76
N ASP A 352 7.82 21.95 21.18
CA ASP A 352 6.49 22.36 20.73
C ASP A 352 6.18 21.82 19.32
N LEU A 353 5.45 20.72 19.25
CA LEU A 353 4.95 20.13 18.01
C LEU A 353 3.62 20.74 17.56
N SER A 354 2.87 21.38 18.46
CA SER A 354 1.51 21.88 18.18
C SER A 354 1.53 22.98 17.14
N LYS A 355 2.53 23.85 17.15
CA LYS A 355 2.72 24.89 16.13
C LYS A 355 2.98 24.31 14.74
N HIS A 356 3.69 23.17 14.64
CA HIS A 356 4.01 22.53 13.38
C HIS A 356 2.81 21.74 12.83
N LEU A 357 1.96 21.18 13.70
CA LEU A 357 0.66 20.63 13.32
C LEU A 357 -0.24 21.75 12.76
N ALA A 358 -0.33 22.89 13.45
CA ALA A 358 -1.14 24.03 13.03
C ALA A 358 -0.67 24.64 11.69
N SER A 359 0.65 24.65 11.43
CA SER A 359 1.22 25.14 10.17
C SER A 359 1.15 24.13 9.01
N GLY A 360 0.82 22.87 9.27
CA GLY A 360 0.81 21.78 8.28
C GLY A 360 2.19 21.22 7.93
N LEU A 361 3.26 21.65 8.62
CA LEU A 361 4.61 21.09 8.45
C LEU A 361 4.74 19.70 9.07
N LEU A 362 3.95 19.40 10.11
CA LEU A 362 3.89 18.10 10.75
C LEU A 362 2.50 17.49 10.55
N GLU A 363 2.48 16.24 10.19
CA GLU A 363 1.30 15.40 10.24
C GLU A 363 1.54 14.20 11.16
N ILE A 364 0.57 13.91 12.02
CA ILE A 364 0.58 12.71 12.87
C ILE A 364 -0.65 11.89 12.52
N LEU A 365 -0.45 10.72 11.97
CA LEU A 365 -1.47 9.76 11.59
C LEU A 365 -1.50 8.64 12.63
N GLN A 366 -2.57 8.61 13.42
CA GLN A 366 -2.80 7.48 14.31
C GLN A 366 -3.35 6.32 13.48
N VAL A 367 -2.63 5.21 13.48
CA VAL A 367 -2.96 4.03 12.69
C VAL A 367 -3.56 2.97 13.61
N ASP A 368 -4.80 2.58 13.35
CA ASP A 368 -5.35 1.37 13.95
C ASP A 368 -4.98 0.19 13.06
N PRO A 369 -4.09 -0.67 13.54
CA PRO A 369 -3.59 -1.74 12.72
C PRO A 369 -4.63 -2.85 12.47
N ALA A 370 -5.69 -2.95 13.26
CA ALA A 370 -6.78 -3.88 13.01
C ALA A 370 -7.65 -3.43 11.81
N GLU A 371 -7.75 -2.12 11.59
CA GLU A 371 -8.65 -1.52 10.60
C GLU A 371 -7.98 -1.27 9.24
N ILE A 372 -6.67 -0.99 9.23
CA ILE A 372 -5.95 -0.62 7.99
C ILE A 372 -5.29 -1.83 7.32
N SER A 373 -5.34 -1.91 5.99
CA SER A 373 -4.58 -2.92 5.25
C SER A 373 -3.13 -2.47 4.98
N PRO A 374 -2.20 -3.42 4.71
CA PRO A 374 -0.83 -3.07 4.35
C PRO A 374 -0.73 -2.20 3.09
N GLY A 375 -1.59 -2.44 2.10
CA GLY A 375 -1.64 -1.64 0.88
C GLY A 375 -2.17 -0.24 1.13
N GLU A 376 -3.19 -0.09 1.97
CA GLU A 376 -3.70 1.22 2.39
C GLU A 376 -2.64 2.00 3.17
N PHE A 377 -1.91 1.34 4.07
CA PHE A 377 -0.81 1.99 4.80
C PHE A 377 0.28 2.49 3.85
N ALA A 378 0.69 1.66 2.88
CA ALA A 378 1.66 2.06 1.86
C ALA A 378 1.16 3.21 0.98
N TRP A 379 -0.12 3.23 0.64
CA TRP A 379 -0.77 4.31 -0.11
C TRP A 379 -0.76 5.63 0.66
N ASN A 380 -1.14 5.60 1.95
CA ASN A 380 -1.12 6.80 2.80
C ASN A 380 0.30 7.37 2.95
N MET A 381 1.30 6.49 3.08
CA MET A 381 2.70 6.88 3.12
C MET A 381 3.14 7.52 1.78
N GLN A 382 2.75 6.94 0.65
CA GLN A 382 3.06 7.48 -0.68
C GLN A 382 2.43 8.87 -0.87
N ARG A 383 1.19 9.07 -0.46
CA ARG A 383 0.51 10.36 -0.50
C ARG A 383 1.21 11.42 0.37
N ALA A 384 1.66 11.06 1.58
CA ALA A 384 2.44 11.97 2.42
C ALA A 384 3.72 12.45 1.71
N VAL A 385 4.38 11.57 0.96
CA VAL A 385 5.60 11.90 0.21
C VAL A 385 5.31 12.73 -1.04
N GLU A 386 4.32 12.34 -1.83
CA GLU A 386 4.06 12.94 -3.16
C GLU A 386 3.25 14.22 -3.09
N GLU A 387 2.17 14.24 -2.30
CA GLU A 387 1.29 15.40 -2.19
C GLU A 387 1.83 16.45 -1.21
N ARG A 388 2.40 16.00 -0.07
CA ARG A 388 2.86 16.89 1.00
C ARG A 388 4.36 17.11 1.02
N GLN A 389 5.09 16.48 0.11
CA GLN A 389 6.55 16.62 -0.01
C GLN A 389 7.29 16.27 1.29
N CYS A 390 6.82 15.23 2.01
CA CYS A 390 7.42 14.77 3.25
C CYS A 390 8.92 14.44 3.06
N ARG A 391 9.77 14.92 3.97
CA ARG A 391 11.24 14.76 3.94
C ARG A 391 11.77 13.89 5.06
N LEU A 392 11.04 13.80 6.16
CA LEU A 392 11.33 12.93 7.30
C LEU A 392 10.06 12.19 7.71
N LEU A 393 10.13 10.87 7.72
CA LEU A 393 9.02 9.99 8.07
C LEU A 393 9.40 9.13 9.28
N VAL A 394 8.49 9.03 10.25
CA VAL A 394 8.66 8.20 11.45
C VAL A 394 7.58 7.13 11.47
N ILE A 395 7.95 5.89 11.78
CA ILE A 395 7.03 4.79 12.06
C ILE A 395 7.24 4.34 13.52
N ASP A 396 6.27 4.63 14.37
CA ASP A 396 6.26 4.26 15.81
C ASP A 396 5.01 3.43 16.14
N SER A 397 5.07 2.11 16.25
CA SER A 397 6.26 1.29 16.12
C SER A 397 6.10 0.22 15.03
N LEU A 398 7.24 -0.34 14.60
CA LEU A 398 7.25 -1.51 13.70
C LEU A 398 6.56 -2.73 14.32
N ASN A 399 6.61 -2.90 15.64
CA ASN A 399 5.91 -3.98 16.30
C ASN A 399 4.39 -3.82 16.15
N GLY A 400 3.85 -2.61 16.28
CA GLY A 400 2.45 -2.32 16.01
C GLY A 400 2.07 -2.71 14.60
N TYR A 401 2.84 -2.26 13.60
CA TYR A 401 2.64 -2.62 12.20
C TYR A 401 2.61 -4.12 11.95
N VAL A 402 3.57 -4.88 12.53
CA VAL A 402 3.69 -6.33 12.31
C VAL A 402 2.67 -7.14 13.10
N THR A 403 2.43 -6.78 14.37
CA THR A 403 1.50 -7.51 15.24
C THR A 403 0.07 -7.42 14.74
N ALA A 404 -0.25 -6.35 14.11
CA ALA A 404 -1.55 -6.07 13.54
C ALA A 404 -1.91 -6.90 12.31
N MET A 405 -0.92 -7.46 11.65
CA MET A 405 -1.09 -8.17 10.39
C MET A 405 -0.45 -9.57 10.42
N PRO A 406 -0.72 -10.41 11.44
CA PRO A 406 0.02 -11.65 11.69
C PRO A 406 -0.15 -12.69 10.58
N GLN A 407 -1.20 -12.57 9.78
CA GLN A 407 -1.50 -13.51 8.69
C GLN A 407 -0.85 -13.10 7.36
N GLU A 408 -0.25 -11.91 7.27
CA GLU A 408 0.38 -11.42 6.06
C GLU A 408 1.81 -11.96 5.91
N LYS A 409 1.93 -13.08 5.20
CA LYS A 409 3.22 -13.77 4.98
C LYS A 409 4.27 -12.90 4.29
N GLN A 410 3.86 -11.83 3.61
CA GLN A 410 4.72 -10.97 2.79
C GLN A 410 4.98 -9.60 3.41
N LEU A 411 4.58 -9.38 4.66
CA LEU A 411 4.67 -8.08 5.32
C LEU A 411 6.11 -7.51 5.33
N MET A 412 7.10 -8.38 5.52
CA MET A 412 8.51 -7.98 5.45
C MET A 412 8.95 -7.54 4.04
N LEU A 413 8.39 -8.17 3.00
CA LEU A 413 8.65 -7.77 1.63
C LEU A 413 8.00 -6.41 1.33
N GLN A 414 6.78 -6.18 1.79
CA GLN A 414 6.11 -4.90 1.67
C GLN A 414 6.85 -3.78 2.41
N LEU A 415 7.33 -4.04 3.63
CA LEU A 415 8.18 -3.09 4.36
C LEU A 415 9.47 -2.77 3.58
N HIS A 416 10.09 -3.77 2.98
CA HIS A 416 11.27 -3.57 2.14
C HIS A 416 10.97 -2.70 0.92
N GLU A 417 9.84 -2.94 0.22
CA GLU A 417 9.40 -2.11 -0.91
C GLU A 417 9.10 -0.67 -0.47
N MET A 418 8.42 -0.49 0.66
CA MET A 418 8.15 0.85 1.22
C MET A 418 9.45 1.61 1.53
N LEU A 419 10.41 0.97 2.22
CA LEU A 419 11.70 1.61 2.53
C LEU A 419 12.51 1.90 1.26
N SER A 420 12.49 0.99 0.28
CA SER A 420 13.14 1.21 -1.01
C SER A 420 12.55 2.41 -1.76
N TYR A 421 11.21 2.55 -1.75
CA TYR A 421 10.53 3.70 -2.31
C TYR A 421 10.92 5.01 -1.60
N LEU A 422 10.85 5.04 -0.26
CA LEU A 422 11.24 6.21 0.53
C LEU A 422 12.69 6.62 0.27
N ASN A 423 13.58 5.64 0.21
CA ASN A 423 14.99 5.87 -0.09
C ASN A 423 15.17 6.50 -1.48
N GLN A 424 14.46 5.99 -2.50
CA GLN A 424 14.50 6.53 -3.86
C GLN A 424 13.92 7.94 -3.97
N LYS A 425 12.93 8.29 -3.13
CA LYS A 425 12.37 9.65 -3.04
C LYS A 425 13.23 10.60 -2.18
N GLY A 426 14.31 10.12 -1.60
CA GLY A 426 15.21 10.92 -0.76
C GLY A 426 14.62 11.26 0.62
N VAL A 427 13.62 10.51 1.07
CA VAL A 427 13.00 10.66 2.39
C VAL A 427 13.88 9.97 3.43
N ALA A 428 14.21 10.66 4.52
CA ALA A 428 14.83 10.01 5.66
C ALA A 428 13.73 9.31 6.47
N THR A 429 13.98 8.06 6.85
CA THR A 429 13.00 7.26 7.56
C THR A 429 13.53 6.82 8.91
N ILE A 430 12.80 7.12 9.98
CA ILE A 430 13.10 6.63 11.34
C ILE A 430 12.09 5.53 11.68
N LEU A 431 12.62 4.36 12.01
CA LEU A 431 11.84 3.19 12.41
C LEU A 431 12.05 2.94 13.89
N ILE A 432 10.98 2.88 14.66
CA ILE A 432 11.05 2.57 16.09
C ILE A 432 10.66 1.11 16.30
N ASN A 433 11.55 0.34 16.94
CA ASN A 433 11.34 -1.07 17.23
C ASN A 433 11.55 -1.34 18.73
N PRO A 434 10.47 -1.38 19.53
CA PRO A 434 10.57 -1.79 20.92
C PRO A 434 10.93 -3.28 21.00
N GLN A 435 11.96 -3.57 21.84
CA GLN A 435 12.36 -4.94 22.12
C GLN A 435 11.64 -5.47 23.37
N HIS A 436 11.25 -6.74 23.32
CA HIS A 436 10.71 -7.42 24.49
C HIS A 436 11.82 -7.70 25.52
N GLY A 437 11.51 -7.46 26.79
CA GLY A 437 12.46 -7.58 27.91
C GLY A 437 13.07 -6.26 28.32
N LEU A 438 12.84 -5.86 29.58
CA LEU A 438 13.35 -4.58 30.14
C LEU A 438 14.84 -4.67 30.48
N VAL A 439 15.32 -5.85 30.90
CA VAL A 439 16.69 -6.10 31.37
C VAL A 439 17.13 -7.51 30.93
N GLY A 440 18.39 -7.69 30.54
CA GLY A 440 19.00 -8.98 30.24
C GLY A 440 19.39 -9.20 28.76
N THR A 441 19.70 -10.46 28.41
CA THR A 441 20.14 -10.85 27.07
C THR A 441 19.04 -10.62 26.03
N MET A 442 19.44 -10.12 24.87
CA MET A 442 18.54 -9.94 23.73
C MET A 442 17.83 -11.27 23.38
N SER A 443 16.52 -11.35 23.57
CA SER A 443 15.76 -12.28 22.77
C SER A 443 15.67 -11.66 21.37
N THR A 444 16.23 -12.33 20.38
CA THR A 444 15.99 -12.03 18.98
C THR A 444 14.50 -12.31 18.74
N GLY A 445 13.68 -11.28 18.91
CA GLY A 445 12.27 -11.34 18.54
C GLY A 445 12.13 -11.75 17.07
N ASN A 446 11.01 -12.28 16.69
CA ASN A 446 10.71 -12.89 15.38
C ASN A 446 10.98 -12.00 14.15
N LEU A 447 11.34 -10.74 14.33
CA LEU A 447 11.65 -9.79 13.24
C LEU A 447 13.10 -9.31 13.32
N ASN A 448 13.90 -9.88 12.48
CA ASN A 448 15.26 -9.38 12.26
C ASN A 448 15.24 -8.20 11.27
N VAL A 449 14.65 -7.05 11.69
CA VAL A 449 14.53 -5.83 10.86
C VAL A 449 15.86 -5.11 10.68
N SER A 450 16.88 -5.49 11.46
CA SER A 450 18.19 -4.82 11.42
C SER A 450 18.91 -4.95 10.08
N TYR A 451 18.57 -5.98 9.27
CA TYR A 451 19.19 -6.13 7.95
C TYR A 451 18.60 -5.17 6.91
N ILE A 452 17.33 -4.74 7.07
CA ILE A 452 16.64 -3.84 6.13
C ILE A 452 17.09 -2.40 6.34
N ALA A 453 17.29 -1.98 7.59
CA ALA A 453 17.70 -0.61 7.92
C ALA A 453 19.15 -0.33 7.52
N ASP A 454 19.43 0.89 7.06
CA ASP A 454 20.76 1.35 6.72
C ASP A 454 21.59 1.68 7.96
N SER A 455 20.96 2.28 8.97
CA SER A 455 21.58 2.58 10.25
C SER A 455 20.81 1.95 11.39
N VAL A 456 21.51 1.52 12.45
CA VAL A 456 20.92 0.92 13.66
C VAL A 456 21.47 1.60 14.89
N VAL A 457 20.59 2.23 15.65
CA VAL A 457 20.87 2.87 16.94
C VAL A 457 20.26 2.03 18.05
N LEU A 458 21.07 1.59 18.97
CA LEU A 458 20.69 0.71 20.08
C LEU A 458 20.53 1.53 21.36
N PHE A 459 19.41 1.34 22.03
CA PHE A 459 19.11 1.88 23.35
C PHE A 459 19.12 0.76 24.38
N ARG A 460 19.70 1.03 25.58
CA ARG A 460 19.79 0.08 26.68
C ARG A 460 19.54 0.76 28.01
N PHE A 461 18.99 0.01 28.97
CA PHE A 461 19.07 0.38 30.38
C PHE A 461 20.33 -0.25 30.98
N PHE A 462 20.96 0.49 31.90
CA PHE A 462 22.03 -0.05 32.76
C PHE A 462 21.89 0.50 34.17
N GLU A 463 22.33 -0.28 35.13
CA GLU A 463 22.37 0.13 36.53
C GLU A 463 23.72 0.73 36.88
N SER A 464 23.70 1.87 37.57
CA SER A 464 24.88 2.47 38.14
C SER A 464 24.53 3.26 39.40
N GLN A 465 25.22 2.98 40.49
CA GLN A 465 25.02 3.67 41.79
C GLN A 465 23.58 3.62 42.29
N GLY A 466 22.92 2.47 42.15
CA GLY A 466 21.51 2.25 42.54
C GLY A 466 20.50 3.05 41.72
N ARG A 467 20.89 3.52 40.53
CA ARG A 467 20.01 4.24 39.60
C ARG A 467 19.96 3.52 38.26
N ILE A 468 18.75 3.49 37.67
CA ILE A 468 18.56 3.04 36.28
C ILE A 468 18.91 4.21 35.35
N ARG A 469 19.89 3.98 34.49
CA ARG A 469 20.37 4.94 33.48
C ARG A 469 20.10 4.40 32.09
N LYS A 470 20.09 5.29 31.10
CA LYS A 470 19.87 4.95 29.69
C LYS A 470 21.18 5.12 28.92
N ALA A 471 21.50 4.14 28.09
CA ALA A 471 22.65 4.17 27.20
C ALA A 471 22.20 4.16 25.75
N ILE A 472 22.95 4.83 24.88
CA ILE A 472 22.74 4.88 23.43
C ILE A 472 24.07 4.57 22.72
N SER A 473 24.00 3.83 21.62
CA SER A 473 25.16 3.54 20.77
C SER A 473 24.71 3.26 19.33
N VAL A 474 25.58 3.47 18.35
CA VAL A 474 25.36 3.09 16.96
C VAL A 474 26.03 1.75 16.70
N ILE A 475 25.27 0.79 16.21
CA ILE A 475 25.77 -0.57 15.92
C ILE A 475 26.12 -0.72 14.45
N LYS A 476 25.43 0.04 13.59
CA LYS A 476 25.55 -0.06 12.13
C LYS A 476 25.25 1.29 11.50
N ASN A 477 26.06 1.68 10.53
CA ASN A 477 25.77 2.80 9.65
C ASN A 477 26.35 2.52 8.25
N ARG A 478 25.50 2.25 7.28
CA ARG A 478 25.90 2.03 5.89
C ARG A 478 26.19 3.33 5.15
N GLY A 479 25.65 4.44 5.64
CA GLY A 479 25.74 5.75 4.99
C GLY A 479 27.06 6.48 5.22
N GLY A 480 27.90 6.03 6.16
CA GLY A 480 29.16 6.71 6.47
C GLY A 480 29.79 6.30 7.79
N ALA A 481 30.76 7.12 8.24
CA ALA A 481 31.38 6.93 9.54
C ALA A 481 30.38 7.20 10.68
N HIS A 482 30.54 6.52 11.79
CA HIS A 482 29.76 6.70 13.00
C HIS A 482 30.66 6.55 14.23
N GLU A 483 30.19 7.00 15.35
CA GLU A 483 30.88 6.86 16.62
C GLU A 483 30.71 5.45 17.18
N ASN A 484 31.80 4.79 17.54
CA ASN A 484 31.84 3.42 18.08
C ASN A 484 31.80 3.40 19.62
N THR A 485 31.26 4.44 20.27
CA THR A 485 31.20 4.54 21.71
C THR A 485 29.80 4.28 22.26
N ILE A 486 29.72 4.01 23.55
CA ILE A 486 28.48 3.96 24.31
C ILE A 486 28.41 5.21 25.15
N ARG A 487 27.32 5.97 25.08
CA ARG A 487 27.10 7.18 25.86
C ARG A 487 25.86 7.07 26.74
N GLU A 488 25.81 7.76 27.85
CA GLU A 488 24.59 7.90 28.63
C GLU A 488 23.64 8.90 27.94
N LEU A 489 22.42 8.49 27.75
CA LEU A 489 21.33 9.33 27.24
C LEU A 489 20.58 9.95 28.43
N LYS A 490 20.60 11.26 28.54
CA LYS A 490 19.85 12.03 29.53
C LYS A 490 18.65 12.69 28.87
N ILE A 491 17.50 12.53 29.49
CA ILE A 491 16.22 13.08 29.03
C ILE A 491 15.59 13.74 30.24
N ASP A 492 15.47 15.05 30.22
CA ASP A 492 14.87 15.85 31.29
C ASP A 492 14.08 17.06 30.73
N GLY A 493 13.56 17.93 31.61
CA GLY A 493 12.78 19.10 31.21
C GLY A 493 13.55 20.17 30.41
N LYS A 494 14.85 19.95 30.15
CA LYS A 494 15.69 20.79 29.30
C LYS A 494 15.95 20.14 27.92
N GLY A 495 15.31 19.02 27.65
CA GLY A 495 15.48 18.28 26.41
C GLY A 495 16.34 17.03 26.52
N ILE A 496 17.07 16.74 25.44
CA ILE A 496 17.90 15.54 25.30
C ILE A 496 19.37 15.94 25.26
N SER A 497 20.22 15.23 26.03
CA SER A 497 21.66 15.39 25.98
C SER A 497 22.39 14.06 26.13
N LEU A 498 23.64 14.00 25.68
CA LEU A 498 24.50 12.83 25.83
C LEU A 498 25.72 13.14 26.73
N SER A 499 26.13 12.12 27.51
CA SER A 499 27.38 12.22 28.28
C SER A 499 28.62 12.04 27.40
N ALA A 500 29.80 12.23 27.97
CA ALA A 500 31.02 11.66 27.43
C ALA A 500 30.91 10.12 27.33
N PRO A 501 31.73 9.45 26.50
CA PRO A 501 31.77 8.00 26.40
C PRO A 501 31.90 7.30 27.74
N LEU A 502 31.13 6.22 27.94
CA LEU A 502 31.12 5.44 29.20
C LEU A 502 32.32 4.48 29.28
N ASN A 503 33.51 5.00 29.30
CA ASN A 503 34.76 4.22 29.29
C ASN A 503 34.98 3.41 30.58
N GLU A 504 34.31 3.77 31.67
CA GLU A 504 34.43 3.12 32.98
C GLU A 504 33.51 1.91 33.16
N PHE A 505 32.77 1.55 32.13
CA PHE A 505 31.83 0.42 32.16
C PHE A 505 32.12 -0.61 31.08
N LYS A 506 31.98 -1.88 31.43
CA LYS A 506 31.94 -3.01 30.50
C LYS A 506 30.59 -3.70 30.62
N GLY A 507 30.19 -4.46 29.57
CA GLY A 507 28.99 -5.28 29.63
C GLY A 507 27.66 -4.53 29.52
N ILE A 508 27.62 -3.23 29.23
CA ILE A 508 26.35 -2.49 29.03
C ILE A 508 25.52 -3.11 27.90
N LEU A 509 26.16 -3.52 26.79
CA LEU A 509 25.47 -4.11 25.65
C LEU A 509 24.92 -5.51 25.95
N THR A 510 25.57 -6.26 26.84
CA THR A 510 25.14 -7.60 27.23
C THR A 510 24.12 -7.61 28.38
N GLY A 511 23.85 -6.43 28.97
CA GLY A 511 22.89 -6.27 30.07
C GLY A 511 23.48 -6.63 31.46
N THR A 512 24.79 -6.86 31.56
CA THR A 512 25.54 -7.10 32.80
C THR A 512 26.63 -6.05 32.97
N PRO A 513 26.29 -4.79 33.30
CA PRO A 513 27.26 -3.74 33.43
C PRO A 513 28.21 -3.97 34.62
N GLU A 514 29.50 -3.96 34.36
CA GLU A 514 30.56 -3.94 35.37
C GLU A 514 31.27 -2.59 35.35
N PHE A 515 31.44 -2.01 36.54
CA PHE A 515 32.25 -0.83 36.70
C PHE A 515 33.74 -1.23 36.78
N VAL A 516 34.53 -0.76 35.81
CA VAL A 516 35.98 -1.05 35.73
C VAL A 516 36.83 0.19 35.98
N GLY A 517 36.20 1.31 36.37
CA GLY A 517 36.88 2.56 36.72
C GLY A 517 37.58 2.52 38.06
N ASN A 518 38.30 3.61 38.39
CA ASN A 518 39.00 3.74 39.66
C ASN A 518 38.00 3.84 40.82
N THR A 519 37.94 2.83 41.68
CA THR A 519 37.04 2.75 42.84
C THR A 519 37.41 3.70 43.97
N ALA A 520 38.59 4.37 43.92
CA ALA A 520 39.04 5.31 44.94
C ALA A 520 38.10 6.50 45.14
N HIS A 521 37.37 6.94 44.11
CA HIS A 521 36.35 7.98 44.21
C HIS A 521 35.00 7.50 44.82
N LEU A 522 34.76 6.21 44.88
CA LEU A 522 33.53 5.65 45.48
C LEU A 522 33.66 5.48 47.02
N LEU A 523 34.89 5.43 47.53
CA LEU A 523 35.19 5.25 48.95
C LEU A 523 35.49 6.56 49.71
N GLY A 524 35.38 7.70 49.02
CA GLY A 524 35.85 9.00 49.48
C GLY A 524 34.88 9.86 50.29
N HIS A 525 33.84 9.33 50.97
CA HIS A 525 33.09 10.10 51.97
C HIS A 525 32.57 9.21 53.11
N THR A 526 33.48 8.68 53.91
CA THR A 526 33.14 8.28 55.27
C THR A 526 34.35 8.49 56.16
N ARG A 527 34.62 9.73 56.45
CA ARG A 527 35.25 10.21 57.69
C ARG A 527 34.85 11.65 57.94
N ALA A 528 33.83 11.81 58.66
CA ALA A 528 33.64 12.98 59.50
C ALA A 528 33.20 12.48 60.87
N GLU A 529 33.90 12.86 61.83
CA GLU A 529 33.78 12.64 63.26
C GLU A 529 32.38 12.92 63.81
#